data_da70c98bb6dc8b1d083d1e9f341c9236
#
_entry.id   da70c98bb6dc8b1d083d1e9f341c9236
#
_cell.length_a   1.000
_cell.length_b   1.000
_cell.length_c   1.000
_cell.angle_alpha   90.00
_cell.angle_beta   90.00
_cell.angle_gamma   90.00
#
_symmetry.space_group_name_H-M   'P 1'
#
loop_
_entity.id
_entity.type
_entity.pdbx_description
1 polymer ?
#
loop_
_entity_poly.entity_id
_entity_poly.type
_entity_poly.pdbx_seq_one_letter_code
_entity_poly.pdbx_strand_id
1 'polypeptide(L)'
;ALFLCLLLVPALTVFSQFEKYQEGYLVLVTGDTIRGQLSWKKNSTPSDKVNFKKHELDHPQVYTWALIAEILDKDKQQEMMVVNVKRNLEYIRDLDYTIMLKDSTAEGPVPLRPLYRGKKLSLYTLYDKSSFFFVYDGNQVKQLAQKYRYLTSNERMFDYENGRRFHITDEFKGVLAAYYDFSDDRKMRFLLANTLFEDRSMKVLISKMDSKMW
;
A
#
# COMPACT_ATOMS: atom_id res chain seq x y z
N ALA A 1 27.38 -42.77 -47.61
CA ALA A 1 26.38 -41.84 -47.17
C ALA A 1 26.62 -41.44 -45.71
N LEU A 2 27.20 -40.24 -45.52
CA LEU A 2 27.51 -39.71 -44.20
C LEU A 2 26.28 -38.97 -43.66
N PHE A 3 25.60 -39.51 -42.63
CA PHE A 3 24.51 -38.86 -41.93
C PHE A 3 25.11 -37.87 -40.90
N LEU A 4 25.09 -36.62 -41.23
CA LEU A 4 25.46 -35.52 -40.33
C LEU A 4 24.26 -35.25 -39.42
N CYS A 5 24.22 -35.84 -38.23
CA CYS A 5 23.26 -35.48 -37.20
C CYS A 5 23.61 -34.10 -36.62
N LEU A 6 22.96 -33.08 -37.13
CA LEU A 6 23.01 -31.72 -36.59
C LEU A 6 22.19 -31.71 -35.27
N LEU A 7 22.88 -31.88 -34.13
CA LEU A 7 22.30 -31.67 -32.82
C LEU A 7 21.95 -30.16 -32.66
N LEU A 8 20.70 -29.82 -32.96
CA LEU A 8 20.09 -28.56 -32.53
C LEU A 8 19.94 -28.63 -31.02
N VAL A 9 20.90 -28.08 -30.30
CA VAL A 9 20.76 -27.78 -28.89
C VAL A 9 19.82 -26.54 -28.81
N PRO A 10 18.59 -26.68 -28.29
CA PRO A 10 17.80 -25.50 -28.02
C PRO A 10 18.56 -24.69 -26.97
N ALA A 11 19.03 -23.51 -27.35
CA ALA A 11 19.53 -22.53 -26.41
C ALA A 11 18.34 -22.19 -25.50
N LEU A 12 18.27 -22.87 -24.36
CA LEU A 12 17.42 -22.45 -23.25
C LEU A 12 17.94 -21.08 -22.85
N THR A 13 17.37 -20.04 -23.44
CA THR A 13 17.47 -18.68 -22.91
C THR A 13 16.79 -18.73 -21.55
N VAL A 14 17.56 -19.03 -20.53
CA VAL A 14 17.21 -18.78 -19.16
C VAL A 14 17.05 -17.26 -19.08
N PHE A 15 15.82 -16.77 -19.25
CA PHE A 15 15.45 -15.43 -18.85
C PHE A 15 15.56 -15.40 -17.33
N SER A 16 16.78 -15.27 -16.85
CA SER A 16 17.04 -14.79 -15.50
C SER A 16 16.30 -13.46 -15.41
N GLN A 17 15.20 -13.43 -14.66
CA GLN A 17 14.57 -12.19 -14.28
C GLN A 17 15.59 -11.47 -13.42
N PHE A 18 16.44 -10.67 -14.05
CA PHE A 18 17.39 -9.82 -13.35
C PHE A 18 16.58 -8.92 -12.43
N GLU A 19 16.77 -9.07 -11.13
CA GLU A 19 16.22 -8.16 -10.15
C GLU A 19 16.70 -6.75 -10.53
N LYS A 20 15.76 -5.87 -10.86
CA LYS A 20 16.11 -4.50 -11.22
C LYS A 20 16.51 -3.74 -9.97
N TYR A 21 17.80 -3.48 -9.83
CA TYR A 21 18.33 -2.64 -8.77
C TYR A 21 18.16 -1.17 -9.13
N GLN A 22 17.87 -0.34 -8.14
CA GLN A 22 17.66 1.11 -8.27
C GLN A 22 18.50 1.83 -7.22
N GLU A 23 19.08 2.96 -7.58
CA GLU A 23 19.79 3.79 -6.61
C GLU A 23 18.87 4.29 -5.51
N GLY A 24 19.38 4.32 -4.28
CA GLY A 24 18.66 4.80 -3.13
C GLY A 24 19.44 4.72 -1.84
N TYR A 25 18.73 4.85 -0.74
CA TYR A 25 19.29 4.61 0.59
C TYR A 25 18.30 3.92 1.52
N LEU A 26 18.83 3.28 2.54
CA LEU A 26 18.09 2.78 3.69
C LEU A 26 18.53 3.55 4.93
N VAL A 27 17.57 3.99 5.72
CA VAL A 27 17.82 4.40 7.11
C VAL A 27 17.43 3.20 7.97
N LEU A 28 18.41 2.70 8.72
CA LEU A 28 18.18 1.57 9.63
C LEU A 28 17.54 2.07 10.93
N VAL A 29 16.91 1.17 11.67
CA VAL A 29 16.34 1.49 12.99
C VAL A 29 17.39 1.92 14.01
N THR A 30 18.68 1.63 13.76
CA THR A 30 19.82 2.14 14.53
C THR A 30 20.13 3.62 14.29
N GLY A 31 19.52 4.24 13.25
CA GLY A 31 19.81 5.58 12.78
C GLY A 31 20.85 5.66 11.67
N ASP A 32 21.53 4.56 11.35
CA ASP A 32 22.54 4.52 10.31
C ASP A 32 21.90 4.65 8.91
N THR A 33 22.52 5.46 8.06
CA THR A 33 22.10 5.58 6.67
C THR A 33 23.10 4.89 5.75
N ILE A 34 22.63 3.91 4.99
CA ILE A 34 23.42 3.19 3.99
C ILE A 34 22.93 3.54 2.58
N ARG A 35 23.87 3.92 1.70
CA ARG A 35 23.57 4.33 0.32
C ARG A 35 24.09 3.30 -0.66
N GLY A 36 23.30 3.02 -1.71
CA GLY A 36 23.65 2.03 -2.72
C GLY A 36 22.50 1.72 -3.64
N GLN A 37 22.42 0.49 -4.08
CA GLN A 37 21.39 -0.01 -4.99
C GLN A 37 20.42 -0.92 -4.24
N LEU A 38 19.14 -0.72 -4.46
CA LEU A 38 18.04 -1.37 -3.78
C LEU A 38 17.19 -2.18 -4.76
N SER A 39 16.77 -3.37 -4.36
CA SER A 39 15.75 -4.15 -5.07
C SER A 39 14.75 -4.76 -4.09
N TRP A 40 13.46 -4.58 -4.39
CA TRP A 40 12.37 -5.26 -3.68
C TRP A 40 11.17 -5.44 -4.62
N LYS A 41 10.34 -6.41 -4.34
CA LYS A 41 9.13 -6.67 -5.13
C LYS A 41 8.08 -5.60 -4.82
N LYS A 42 7.68 -4.84 -5.85
CA LYS A 42 6.74 -3.70 -5.73
C LYS A 42 5.26 -4.07 -5.90
N ASN A 43 4.97 -5.16 -6.60
CA ASN A 43 3.63 -5.47 -7.13
C ASN A 43 3.07 -6.84 -6.69
N SER A 44 3.70 -7.48 -5.75
CA SER A 44 3.19 -8.69 -5.10
C SER A 44 3.17 -8.44 -3.61
N THR A 45 2.53 -9.33 -2.85
CA THR A 45 2.61 -9.35 -1.38
C THR A 45 3.94 -8.73 -0.94
N PRO A 46 3.95 -7.67 -0.12
CA PRO A 46 5.17 -6.95 0.19
C PRO A 46 6.26 -7.96 0.48
N SER A 47 7.34 -7.90 -0.29
CA SER A 47 8.49 -8.75 0.02
C SER A 47 8.87 -8.45 1.46
N ASP A 48 9.02 -9.44 2.30
CA ASP A 48 9.41 -9.25 3.71
C ASP A 48 10.83 -8.67 3.84
N LYS A 49 11.46 -8.37 2.70
CA LYS A 49 12.86 -8.02 2.61
C LYS A 49 13.19 -7.10 1.45
N VAL A 50 14.27 -6.35 1.63
CA VAL A 50 14.94 -5.52 0.62
C VAL A 50 16.32 -6.10 0.35
N ASN A 51 16.67 -6.30 -0.90
CA ASN A 51 18.02 -6.62 -1.32
C ASN A 51 18.79 -5.30 -1.53
N PHE A 52 19.93 -5.18 -0.91
CA PHE A 52 20.81 -4.01 -0.95
C PHE A 52 22.19 -4.38 -1.46
N LYS A 53 22.77 -3.56 -2.34
CA LYS A 53 24.15 -3.62 -2.77
C LYS A 53 24.81 -2.28 -2.55
N LYS A 54 26.01 -2.25 -2.00
CA LYS A 54 26.78 -1.01 -1.87
C LYS A 54 27.32 -0.57 -3.24
N HIS A 55 27.80 -1.53 -4.04
CA HIS A 55 28.28 -1.33 -5.41
C HIS A 55 27.63 -2.36 -6.34
N GLU A 56 27.64 -2.09 -7.63
CA GLU A 56 26.95 -2.92 -8.65
C GLU A 56 27.41 -4.38 -8.63
N LEU A 57 28.70 -4.61 -8.43
CA LEU A 57 29.30 -5.96 -8.45
C LEU A 57 29.24 -6.68 -7.10
N ASP A 58 28.74 -6.03 -6.06
CA ASP A 58 28.67 -6.65 -4.74
C ASP A 58 27.59 -7.74 -4.67
N HIS A 59 27.81 -8.72 -3.81
CA HIS A 59 26.76 -9.64 -3.42
C HIS A 59 25.68 -8.90 -2.63
N PRO A 60 24.37 -9.16 -2.92
CA PRO A 60 23.30 -8.48 -2.24
C PRO A 60 23.24 -8.86 -0.76
N GLN A 61 23.14 -7.86 0.11
CA GLN A 61 22.78 -8.01 1.50
C GLN A 61 21.26 -7.93 1.63
N VAL A 62 20.68 -8.72 2.51
CA VAL A 62 19.23 -8.80 2.71
C VAL A 62 18.86 -8.10 4.01
N TYR A 63 17.97 -7.11 3.91
CA TYR A 63 17.39 -6.41 5.05
C TYR A 63 15.91 -6.70 5.14
N THR A 64 15.43 -7.10 6.31
CA THR A 64 14.00 -7.21 6.59
C THR A 64 13.42 -5.84 6.94
N TRP A 65 12.13 -5.63 6.73
CA TRP A 65 11.47 -4.38 7.08
C TRP A 65 11.62 -4.01 8.57
N ALA A 66 11.78 -5.00 9.45
CA ALA A 66 12.02 -4.77 10.88
C ALA A 66 13.34 -4.04 11.18
N LEU A 67 14.30 -4.05 10.27
CA LEU A 67 15.60 -3.38 10.41
C LEU A 67 15.64 -2.00 9.76
N ILE A 68 14.60 -1.63 9.02
CA ILE A 68 14.55 -0.42 8.21
C ILE A 68 13.54 0.55 8.83
N ALA A 69 13.95 1.80 9.04
CA ALA A 69 13.05 2.89 9.43
C ALA A 69 12.53 3.66 8.21
N GLU A 70 13.39 3.81 7.20
CA GLU A 70 13.06 4.59 6.00
C GLU A 70 13.79 4.05 4.77
N ILE A 71 13.18 4.20 3.61
CA ILE A 71 13.75 3.85 2.31
C ILE A 71 13.49 4.94 1.29
N LEU A 72 14.52 5.39 0.58
CA LEU A 72 14.40 6.25 -0.59
C LEU A 72 14.64 5.47 -1.88
N ASP A 73 13.66 5.52 -2.76
CA ASP A 73 13.78 5.14 -4.17
C ASP A 73 14.13 6.40 -4.98
N LYS A 74 15.39 6.57 -5.36
CA LYS A 74 15.88 7.76 -6.04
C LYS A 74 15.27 7.93 -7.43
N ASP A 75 15.02 6.84 -8.15
CA ASP A 75 14.40 6.88 -9.47
C ASP A 75 12.98 7.46 -9.44
N LYS A 76 12.27 7.23 -8.34
CA LYS A 76 10.90 7.73 -8.12
C LYS A 76 10.86 8.99 -7.28
N GLN A 77 12.00 9.44 -6.74
CA GLN A 77 12.06 10.52 -5.74
C GLN A 77 11.07 10.31 -4.58
N GLN A 78 10.89 9.06 -4.20
CA GLN A 78 9.93 8.66 -3.18
C GLN A 78 10.64 8.10 -1.95
N GLU A 79 10.44 8.79 -0.87
CA GLU A 79 10.85 8.39 0.46
C GLU A 79 9.67 7.69 1.14
N MET A 80 9.88 6.44 1.55
CA MET A 80 8.86 5.64 2.21
C MET A 80 9.23 5.45 3.68
N MET A 81 8.25 5.61 4.55
CA MET A 81 8.38 5.33 5.98
C MET A 81 8.09 3.86 6.23
N VAL A 82 8.91 3.19 7.03
CA VAL A 82 8.63 1.82 7.50
C VAL A 82 8.10 1.88 8.92
N VAL A 83 6.90 1.38 9.11
CA VAL A 83 6.24 1.39 10.43
C VAL A 83 5.59 0.06 10.74
N ASN A 84 5.57 -0.28 12.01
CA ASN A 84 4.83 -1.43 12.50
C ASN A 84 3.35 -1.06 12.61
N VAL A 85 2.50 -1.72 11.83
CA VAL A 85 1.06 -1.48 11.83
C VAL A 85 0.28 -2.78 11.91
N LYS A 86 -0.82 -2.74 12.66
CA LYS A 86 -1.85 -3.77 12.59
C LYS A 86 -2.79 -3.41 11.44
N ARG A 87 -2.90 -4.29 10.45
CA ARG A 87 -3.70 -4.09 9.25
C ARG A 87 -4.90 -5.02 9.25
N ASN A 88 -6.03 -4.49 8.91
CA ASN A 88 -7.19 -5.30 8.55
C ASN A 88 -7.03 -5.71 7.08
N LEU A 89 -7.05 -7.02 6.80
CA LEU A 89 -6.84 -7.62 5.48
C LEU A 89 -8.15 -8.03 4.82
N GLU A 90 -9.21 -7.28 4.97
CA GLU A 90 -10.45 -7.54 4.24
C GLU A 90 -10.21 -7.32 2.74
N TYR A 91 -10.05 -8.41 2.00
CA TYR A 91 -9.94 -8.38 0.54
C TYR A 91 -11.28 -8.75 -0.09
N ILE A 92 -11.74 -7.94 -1.04
CA ILE A 92 -12.67 -8.43 -2.05
C ILE A 92 -11.80 -8.92 -3.22
N ARG A 93 -11.66 -10.22 -3.32
CA ARG A 93 -11.07 -10.86 -4.47
C ARG A 93 -12.20 -11.21 -5.42
N ASP A 94 -12.22 -10.59 -6.61
CA ASP A 94 -13.12 -10.91 -7.70
C ASP A 94 -14.64 -10.86 -7.41
N LEU A 95 -15.37 -10.12 -8.21
CA LEU A 95 -16.81 -9.94 -8.10
C LEU A 95 -17.61 -11.24 -8.28
N ASP A 96 -17.02 -12.30 -8.79
CA ASP A 96 -17.73 -13.55 -9.10
C ASP A 96 -17.52 -14.70 -8.10
N TYR A 97 -16.43 -14.73 -7.32
CA TYR A 97 -16.13 -15.83 -6.38
C TYR A 97 -15.46 -15.33 -5.10
N THR A 98 -16.16 -14.53 -4.33
CA THR A 98 -15.55 -13.92 -3.14
C THR A 98 -15.60 -14.84 -1.94
N ILE A 99 -14.46 -15.34 -1.53
CA ILE A 99 -14.24 -15.72 -0.13
C ILE A 99 -13.92 -14.43 0.60
N MET A 100 -14.88 -13.85 1.33
CA MET A 100 -14.58 -12.83 2.33
C MET A 100 -13.72 -13.49 3.38
N LEU A 101 -12.47 -13.02 3.50
CA LEU A 101 -11.62 -13.39 4.62
C LEU A 101 -12.20 -12.67 5.85
N LYS A 102 -12.89 -13.44 6.67
CA LYS A 102 -13.53 -12.97 7.89
C LYS A 102 -12.45 -12.49 8.85
N ASP A 103 -12.44 -11.19 9.16
CA ASP A 103 -11.62 -10.55 10.20
C ASP A 103 -10.13 -10.94 10.21
N SER A 104 -9.52 -11.14 9.05
CA SER A 104 -8.09 -11.41 9.02
C SER A 104 -7.29 -10.14 9.27
N THR A 105 -6.38 -10.20 10.23
CA THR A 105 -5.44 -9.11 10.52
C THR A 105 -4.02 -9.58 10.31
N ALA A 106 -3.15 -8.68 9.85
CA ALA A 106 -1.72 -8.86 9.87
C ALA A 106 -1.07 -7.73 10.65
N GLU A 107 -0.07 -8.05 11.44
CA GLU A 107 0.73 -7.08 12.17
C GLU A 107 2.18 -7.22 11.77
N GLY A 108 2.86 -6.09 11.61
CA GLY A 108 4.27 -6.10 11.28
C GLY A 108 4.72 -4.81 10.59
N PRO A 109 6.04 -4.67 10.42
CA PRO A 109 6.63 -3.53 9.74
C PRO A 109 6.33 -3.59 8.24
N VAL A 110 5.90 -2.46 7.68
CA VAL A 110 5.59 -2.31 6.25
C VAL A 110 6.05 -0.95 5.72
N PRO A 111 6.49 -0.88 4.45
CA PRO A 111 6.86 0.37 3.82
C PRO A 111 5.60 1.12 3.37
N LEU A 112 5.39 2.31 3.91
CA LEU A 112 4.29 3.20 3.56
C LEU A 112 4.76 4.29 2.59
N ARG A 113 4.14 4.34 1.42
CA ARG A 113 4.41 5.36 0.41
C ARG A 113 3.58 6.61 0.69
N PRO A 114 4.19 7.81 0.76
CA PRO A 114 3.44 9.03 0.94
C PRO A 114 2.61 9.37 -0.32
N LEU A 115 1.33 9.67 -0.12
CA LEU A 115 0.45 10.29 -1.12
C LEU A 115 0.33 11.80 -0.88
N TYR A 116 0.37 12.20 0.38
CA TYR A 116 0.36 13.58 0.81
C TYR A 116 1.15 13.74 2.12
N ARG A 117 2.05 14.71 2.18
CA ARG A 117 2.77 15.10 3.40
C ARG A 117 2.26 16.46 3.85
N GLY A 118 1.46 16.47 4.91
CA GLY A 118 0.94 17.68 5.54
C GLY A 118 1.73 18.07 6.77
N LYS A 119 1.37 19.20 7.36
CA LYS A 119 2.02 19.67 8.59
C LYS A 119 1.46 18.99 9.84
N LYS A 120 0.17 18.71 9.85
CA LYS A 120 -0.53 18.04 10.95
C LYS A 120 -1.05 16.67 10.58
N LEU A 121 -1.40 16.46 9.32
CA LEU A 121 -1.95 15.21 8.86
C LEU A 121 -1.35 14.81 7.53
N SER A 122 -0.76 13.63 7.45
CA SER A 122 -0.19 13.04 6.24
C SER A 122 -0.97 11.81 5.82
N LEU A 123 -1.04 11.55 4.51
CA LEU A 123 -1.66 10.37 3.93
C LEU A 123 -0.61 9.47 3.31
N TYR A 124 -0.65 8.21 3.68
CA TYR A 124 0.21 7.16 3.13
C TYR A 124 -0.62 6.04 2.52
N THR A 125 -0.01 5.29 1.62
CA THR A 125 -0.60 4.09 1.04
C THR A 125 0.38 2.92 1.07
N LEU A 126 -0.18 1.73 1.23
CA LEU A 126 0.49 0.46 1.01
C LEU A 126 -0.28 -0.27 -0.09
N TYR A 127 0.43 -0.72 -1.12
CA TYR A 127 -0.15 -1.59 -2.14
C TYR A 127 0.20 -3.05 -1.85
N ASP A 128 -0.82 -3.83 -1.51
CA ASP A 128 -0.72 -5.27 -1.30
C ASP A 128 -2.00 -5.92 -1.85
N LYS A 129 -1.99 -6.27 -3.14
CA LYS A 129 -3.16 -6.76 -3.92
C LYS A 129 -4.31 -5.75 -4.01
N SER A 130 -4.48 -4.90 -3.02
CA SER A 130 -5.37 -3.74 -2.98
C SER A 130 -4.66 -2.56 -2.33
N SER A 131 -5.20 -1.35 -2.48
CA SER A 131 -4.65 -0.16 -1.83
C SER A 131 -5.15 -0.07 -0.39
N PHE A 132 -4.22 0.02 0.55
CA PHE A 132 -4.50 0.35 1.94
C PHE A 132 -4.09 1.78 2.20
N PHE A 133 -4.93 2.55 2.87
CA PHE A 133 -4.63 3.93 3.24
C PHE A 133 -4.37 4.05 4.73
N PHE A 134 -3.45 4.94 5.06
CA PHE A 134 -3.08 5.24 6.45
C PHE A 134 -2.95 6.74 6.63
N VAL A 135 -3.43 7.25 7.75
CA VAL A 135 -3.16 8.61 8.16
C VAL A 135 -2.10 8.62 9.27
N TYR A 136 -1.24 9.64 9.22
CA TYR A 136 -0.23 9.90 10.22
C TYR A 136 -0.36 11.33 10.74
N ASP A 137 -0.48 11.50 12.05
CA ASP A 137 -0.71 12.78 12.73
C ASP A 137 0.55 13.32 13.44
N GLY A 138 1.72 12.79 13.12
CA GLY A 138 2.99 13.09 13.80
C GLY A 138 3.32 12.14 14.94
N ASN A 139 2.33 11.44 15.52
CA ASN A 139 2.51 10.54 16.66
C ASN A 139 2.19 9.08 16.32
N GLN A 140 1.09 8.85 15.62
CA GLN A 140 0.59 7.51 15.35
C GLN A 140 0.12 7.34 13.91
N VAL A 141 0.25 6.11 13.42
CA VAL A 141 -0.29 5.70 12.11
C VAL A 141 -1.59 4.95 12.33
N LYS A 142 -2.67 5.37 11.66
CA LYS A 142 -3.97 4.69 11.71
C LYS A 142 -4.38 4.26 10.31
N GLN A 143 -4.85 3.02 10.19
CA GLN A 143 -5.44 2.55 8.93
C GLN A 143 -6.79 3.22 8.69
N LEU A 144 -7.01 3.63 7.45
CA LEU A 144 -8.30 4.01 6.93
C LEU A 144 -8.89 2.81 6.20
N ALA A 145 -10.07 2.36 6.58
CA ALA A 145 -10.65 1.13 6.05
C ALA A 145 -12.08 1.34 5.52
N GLN A 146 -12.44 0.50 4.57
CA GLN A 146 -13.84 0.23 4.23
C GLN A 146 -14.16 -1.20 4.69
N LYS A 147 -15.34 -1.41 5.24
CA LYS A 147 -15.85 -2.75 5.54
C LYS A 147 -16.88 -3.18 4.51
N TYR A 148 -16.80 -4.42 4.15
CA TYR A 148 -17.69 -5.04 3.20
C TYR A 148 -18.44 -6.17 3.89
N ARG A 149 -19.76 -6.24 3.71
CA ARG A 149 -20.56 -7.39 4.11
C ARG A 149 -21.50 -7.81 2.99
N TYR A 150 -21.75 -9.10 2.89
CA TYR A 150 -22.76 -9.58 1.97
C TYR A 150 -24.15 -9.04 2.35
N LEU A 151 -24.90 -8.66 1.33
CA LEU A 151 -26.32 -8.35 1.50
C LEU A 151 -27.07 -9.60 1.92
N THR A 152 -27.97 -9.47 2.90
CA THR A 152 -28.91 -10.51 3.26
C THR A 152 -29.88 -10.76 2.11
N SER A 153 -30.61 -11.89 2.15
CA SER A 153 -31.60 -12.21 1.10
C SER A 153 -32.64 -11.12 0.93
N ASN A 154 -33.08 -10.49 2.03
CA ASN A 154 -34.06 -9.41 2.00
C ASN A 154 -33.49 -8.14 1.38
N GLU A 155 -32.26 -7.78 1.75
CA GLU A 155 -31.58 -6.60 1.18
C GLU A 155 -31.30 -6.76 -0.31
N ARG A 156 -31.01 -7.98 -0.79
CA ARG A 156 -30.82 -8.25 -2.22
C ARG A 156 -32.14 -8.05 -3.04
N MET A 157 -33.28 -8.30 -2.44
CA MET A 157 -34.56 -8.05 -3.13
C MET A 157 -34.80 -6.57 -3.40
N PHE A 158 -34.33 -5.67 -2.50
CA PHE A 158 -34.46 -4.22 -2.67
C PHE A 158 -33.37 -3.61 -3.57
N ASP A 159 -32.21 -4.27 -3.69
CA ASP A 159 -31.05 -3.77 -4.45
C ASP A 159 -30.86 -4.50 -5.81
N TYR A 160 -31.90 -5.28 -6.24
CA TYR A 160 -31.84 -6.08 -7.45
C TYR A 160 -31.61 -5.26 -8.72
N GLU A 161 -32.10 -4.03 -8.77
CA GLU A 161 -31.91 -3.11 -9.89
C GLU A 161 -30.46 -2.61 -10.04
N ASN A 162 -29.69 -2.59 -8.94
CA ASN A 162 -28.30 -2.08 -8.94
C ASN A 162 -27.25 -3.19 -9.06
N GLY A 163 -27.64 -4.46 -9.04
CA GLY A 163 -26.72 -5.60 -9.12
C GLY A 163 -25.70 -5.70 -7.98
N ARG A 164 -25.87 -4.92 -6.91
CA ARG A 164 -24.95 -4.92 -5.78
C ARG A 164 -25.14 -6.18 -4.94
N ARG A 165 -24.01 -6.81 -4.61
CA ARG A 165 -23.98 -8.00 -3.73
C ARG A 165 -23.47 -7.69 -2.32
N PHE A 166 -22.96 -6.47 -2.12
CA PHE A 166 -22.28 -6.06 -0.89
C PHE A 166 -22.80 -4.73 -0.39
N HIS A 167 -22.88 -4.63 0.92
CA HIS A 167 -22.96 -3.35 1.62
C HIS A 167 -21.56 -2.90 1.97
N ILE A 168 -21.22 -1.65 1.66
CA ILE A 168 -19.94 -1.03 1.94
C ILE A 168 -20.13 -0.01 3.07
N THR A 169 -19.36 -0.15 4.14
CA THR A 169 -19.33 0.81 5.24
C THR A 169 -17.99 1.54 5.21
N ASP A 170 -18.05 2.85 5.08
CA ASP A 170 -16.87 3.74 5.03
C ASP A 170 -16.35 4.04 6.44
N GLU A 171 -15.73 3.06 7.11
CA GLU A 171 -15.18 3.25 8.46
C GLU A 171 -14.13 4.36 8.52
N PHE A 172 -13.41 4.60 7.41
CA PHE A 172 -12.42 5.67 7.34
C PHE A 172 -13.02 7.05 7.65
N LYS A 173 -14.31 7.29 7.36
CA LYS A 173 -14.98 8.55 7.66
C LYS A 173 -15.05 8.80 9.16
N GLY A 174 -15.34 7.76 9.95
CA GLY A 174 -15.33 7.82 11.41
C GLY A 174 -13.92 8.07 11.97
N VAL A 175 -12.90 7.43 11.40
CA VAL A 175 -11.49 7.68 11.78
C VAL A 175 -11.10 9.13 11.51
N LEU A 176 -11.47 9.68 10.36
CA LEU A 176 -11.15 11.07 9.98
C LEU A 176 -11.92 12.08 10.82
N ALA A 177 -13.14 11.76 11.28
CA ALA A 177 -13.91 12.64 12.17
C ALA A 177 -13.24 12.82 13.55
N ALA A 178 -12.33 11.95 13.95
CA ALA A 178 -11.52 12.14 15.16
C ALA A 178 -10.41 13.20 15.00
N TYR A 179 -10.05 13.57 13.77
CA TYR A 179 -9.02 14.55 13.48
C TYR A 179 -9.57 15.92 13.10
N TYR A 180 -10.80 15.99 12.62
CA TYR A 180 -11.43 17.24 12.16
C TYR A 180 -12.91 17.26 12.51
N ASP A 181 -13.36 18.35 13.14
CA ASP A 181 -14.78 18.55 13.40
C ASP A 181 -15.50 19.04 12.13
N PHE A 182 -16.33 18.16 11.60
CA PHE A 182 -17.11 18.45 10.39
C PHE A 182 -18.46 19.11 10.69
N SER A 183 -18.87 19.30 11.97
CA SER A 183 -20.21 19.75 12.36
C SER A 183 -20.55 21.14 11.77
N ASP A 184 -19.60 22.06 11.80
CA ASP A 184 -19.81 23.45 11.38
C ASP A 184 -19.31 23.74 9.96
N ASP A 185 -18.64 22.78 9.30
CA ASP A 185 -18.12 22.95 7.95
C ASP A 185 -18.91 22.16 6.91
N ARG A 186 -19.97 22.78 6.37
CA ARG A 186 -20.82 22.17 5.33
C ARG A 186 -20.02 21.71 4.11
N LYS A 187 -18.97 22.46 3.70
CA LYS A 187 -18.16 22.12 2.53
C LYS A 187 -17.32 20.86 2.80
N MET A 188 -16.72 20.78 3.99
CA MET A 188 -15.94 19.62 4.38
C MET A 188 -16.82 18.39 4.62
N ARG A 189 -18.03 18.54 5.19
CA ARG A 189 -19.00 17.43 5.28
C ARG A 189 -19.37 16.89 3.91
N PHE A 190 -19.67 17.79 2.95
CA PHE A 190 -19.97 17.38 1.58
C PHE A 190 -18.78 16.67 0.93
N LEU A 191 -17.56 17.17 1.12
CA LEU A 191 -16.35 16.55 0.61
C LEU A 191 -16.16 15.15 1.22
N LEU A 192 -16.25 14.99 2.54
CA LEU A 192 -16.15 13.72 3.23
C LEU A 192 -17.20 12.70 2.74
N ALA A 193 -18.45 13.17 2.59
CA ALA A 193 -19.55 12.29 2.14
C ALA A 193 -19.31 11.74 0.73
N ASN A 194 -18.72 12.54 -0.17
CA ASN A 194 -18.49 12.18 -1.58
C ASN A 194 -17.06 11.69 -1.87
N THR A 195 -16.24 11.51 -0.85
CA THR A 195 -14.87 10.99 -1.05
C THR A 195 -14.92 9.51 -1.36
N LEU A 196 -14.33 9.14 -2.49
CA LEU A 196 -14.10 7.75 -2.88
C LEU A 196 -12.83 7.21 -2.19
N PHE A 197 -12.82 5.91 -1.93
CA PHE A 197 -11.67 5.23 -1.30
C PHE A 197 -10.59 4.92 -2.34
N GLU A 198 -10.00 5.97 -2.89
CA GLU A 198 -8.96 5.93 -3.94
C GLU A 198 -7.91 7.03 -3.72
N ASP A 199 -6.72 6.85 -4.29
CA ASP A 199 -5.55 7.73 -4.08
C ASP A 199 -5.89 9.22 -4.26
N ARG A 200 -6.55 9.56 -5.36
CA ARG A 200 -6.84 10.96 -5.72
C ARG A 200 -7.84 11.60 -4.75
N SER A 201 -8.95 10.94 -4.50
CA SER A 201 -10.04 11.45 -3.66
C SER A 201 -9.58 11.57 -2.21
N MET A 202 -8.90 10.55 -1.68
CA MET A 202 -8.34 10.55 -0.34
C MET A 202 -7.29 11.64 -0.16
N LYS A 203 -6.40 11.84 -1.15
CA LYS A 203 -5.41 12.93 -1.12
C LYS A 203 -6.07 14.30 -1.05
N VAL A 204 -7.12 14.54 -1.84
CA VAL A 204 -7.85 15.82 -1.83
C VAL A 204 -8.48 16.07 -0.46
N LEU A 205 -9.17 15.09 0.10
CA LEU A 205 -9.79 15.20 1.41
C LEU A 205 -8.76 15.54 2.51
N ILE A 206 -7.71 14.72 2.62
CA ILE A 206 -6.69 14.89 3.67
C ILE A 206 -5.96 16.23 3.53
N SER A 207 -5.61 16.65 2.31
CA SER A 207 -4.94 17.95 2.10
C SER A 207 -5.83 19.13 2.52
N LYS A 208 -7.14 19.05 2.31
CA LYS A 208 -8.10 20.06 2.75
C LYS A 208 -8.28 20.07 4.26
N MET A 209 -8.35 18.89 4.88
CA MET A 209 -8.37 18.78 6.34
C MET A 209 -7.13 19.42 6.96
N ASP A 210 -5.93 18.98 6.51
CA ASP A 210 -4.65 19.51 7.02
C ASP A 210 -4.57 21.04 6.91
N SER A 211 -5.03 21.61 5.78
CA SER A 211 -5.03 23.06 5.56
C SER A 211 -5.97 23.84 6.48
N LYS A 212 -6.98 23.19 7.07
CA LYS A 212 -7.98 23.81 7.97
C LYS A 212 -7.74 23.53 9.45
N MET A 213 -6.82 22.68 9.78
CA MET A 213 -6.42 22.37 11.16
C MET A 213 -5.48 23.42 11.79
N TRP A 214 -5.36 24.62 11.16
CA TRP A 214 -4.49 25.75 11.59
C TRP A 214 -5.26 26.71 12.46
#